data_39a4bd492900747be8075242b2cc1a52
#
_entry.id   39a4bd492900747be8075242b2cc1a52
#
_cell.length_a   1.000
_cell.length_b   1.000
_cell.length_c   1.000
_cell.angle_alpha   90.00
_cell.angle_beta   90.00
_cell.angle_gamma   90.00
#
_symmetry.space_group_name_H-M   'P 1'
#
loop_
_entity.id
_entity.type
_entity.pdbx_description
1 polymer ?
#
loop_
_entity_poly.entity_id
_entity_poly.type
_entity_poly.pdbx_seq_one_letter_code
_entity_poly.pdbx_strand_id
1 'polypeptide(L)'
;DFNEVAEADWVVEAVVERIDIKHNIYNKIQTTRKNNSIISSNTSTIPLKILSANMSDEMKKNFCITHFFNPVRYMALLEIVTEEFNDIEKINLLKQFCDEKLGKGVIICNDTPGFIGNRIGVYAMQVAMTEAFKMKISIEEADAVFGRPMGIPKTGIFGLYDLIGIDLMADVLKSFIKELPKEDPFHEVAQEIPLVTKLIETGYTGRKGKGGFYRMNKSDGKKVLEAINLETGEYHPSQKINLGFGDKIDINKLIQRKDKYGEYAKSILTKVIRYAAYLIPDVSSKYIDIDDA
;
A
#
# COMPACT_ATOMS: atom_id res chain seq x y z
N ASP A 1 19.08 -13.31 -18.55
CA ASP A 1 19.21 -13.92 -19.87
C ASP A 1 17.90 -14.64 -20.23
N PHE A 2 17.36 -14.40 -21.42
CA PHE A 2 16.12 -15.06 -21.86
C PHE A 2 16.27 -16.58 -22.02
N ASN A 3 17.48 -17.09 -22.18
CA ASN A 3 17.72 -18.53 -22.21
C ASN A 3 17.34 -19.22 -20.89
N GLU A 4 17.45 -18.56 -19.76
CA GLU A 4 17.07 -19.07 -18.45
C GLU A 4 15.55 -19.18 -18.30
N VAL A 5 14.78 -18.37 -19.04
CA VAL A 5 13.31 -18.46 -19.04
C VAL A 5 12.84 -19.80 -19.58
N ALA A 6 13.58 -20.43 -20.49
CA ALA A 6 13.26 -21.75 -21.03
C ALA A 6 13.33 -22.86 -20.00
N GLU A 7 14.11 -22.68 -18.93
CA GLU A 7 14.30 -23.67 -17.86
C GLU A 7 13.51 -23.34 -16.60
N ALA A 8 12.97 -22.12 -16.48
CA ALA A 8 12.28 -21.66 -15.28
C ALA A 8 10.88 -22.30 -15.12
N ASP A 9 10.56 -22.71 -13.90
CA ASP A 9 9.20 -23.17 -13.55
C ASP A 9 8.27 -22.00 -13.22
N TRP A 10 8.85 -20.90 -12.75
CA TRP A 10 8.13 -19.64 -12.48
C TRP A 10 8.93 -18.43 -12.94
N VAL A 11 8.30 -17.55 -13.72
CA VAL A 11 8.89 -16.31 -14.25
C VAL A 11 8.13 -15.12 -13.71
N VAL A 12 8.81 -14.26 -12.96
CA VAL A 12 8.24 -13.02 -12.42
C VAL A 12 8.67 -11.84 -13.29
N GLU A 13 7.73 -11.12 -13.86
CA GLU A 13 7.97 -9.88 -14.56
C GLU A 13 7.85 -8.69 -13.59
N ALA A 14 8.88 -7.86 -13.53
CA ALA A 14 8.94 -6.66 -12.68
C ALA A 14 9.59 -5.47 -13.42
N VAL A 15 9.31 -5.33 -14.72
CA VAL A 15 9.78 -4.20 -15.53
C VAL A 15 8.96 -2.94 -15.22
N VAL A 16 9.35 -1.81 -15.82
CA VAL A 16 8.65 -0.53 -15.64
C VAL A 16 7.15 -0.65 -15.93
N GLU A 17 6.35 0.15 -15.21
CA GLU A 17 4.87 0.10 -15.24
C GLU A 17 4.31 0.76 -16.51
N ARG A 18 4.67 0.16 -17.66
CA ARG A 18 4.25 0.57 -19.00
C ARG A 18 3.78 -0.65 -19.79
N ILE A 19 2.53 -0.60 -20.22
CA ILE A 19 1.85 -1.73 -20.87
C ILE A 19 2.54 -2.17 -22.19
N ASP A 20 3.03 -1.21 -22.98
CA ASP A 20 3.75 -1.50 -24.22
C ASP A 20 5.04 -2.31 -23.97
N ILE A 21 5.78 -1.96 -22.92
CA ILE A 21 7.01 -2.65 -22.52
C ILE A 21 6.67 -4.05 -21.99
N LYS A 22 5.66 -4.16 -21.13
CA LYS A 22 5.22 -5.43 -20.56
C LYS A 22 4.74 -6.39 -21.65
N HIS A 23 3.90 -5.94 -22.61
CA HIS A 23 3.47 -6.77 -23.74
C HIS A 23 4.64 -7.27 -24.59
N ASN A 24 5.65 -6.43 -24.85
CA ASN A 24 6.86 -6.85 -25.56
C ASN A 24 7.63 -7.94 -24.82
N ILE A 25 7.72 -7.84 -23.49
CA ILE A 25 8.35 -8.86 -22.64
C ILE A 25 7.53 -10.16 -22.67
N TYR A 26 6.19 -10.08 -22.50
CA TYR A 26 5.33 -11.27 -22.54
C TYR A 26 5.38 -12.01 -23.87
N ASN A 27 5.46 -11.31 -25.00
CA ASN A 27 5.65 -11.93 -26.31
C ASN A 27 6.95 -12.74 -26.37
N LYS A 28 8.04 -12.22 -25.81
CA LYS A 28 9.31 -12.95 -25.74
C LYS A 28 9.23 -14.15 -24.78
N ILE A 29 8.61 -13.97 -23.61
CA ILE A 29 8.40 -15.06 -22.63
C ILE A 29 7.57 -16.17 -23.28
N GLN A 30 6.47 -15.84 -23.97
CA GLN A 30 5.57 -16.81 -24.59
C GLN A 30 6.30 -17.72 -25.59
N THR A 31 7.27 -17.20 -26.33
CA THR A 31 8.04 -17.97 -27.32
C THR A 31 9.20 -18.78 -26.74
N THR A 32 9.62 -18.46 -25.51
CA THR A 32 10.83 -19.03 -24.92
C THR A 32 10.54 -19.97 -23.74
N ARG A 33 9.47 -19.71 -22.99
CA ARG A 33 9.15 -20.42 -21.74
C ARG A 33 8.86 -21.91 -21.93
N LYS A 34 8.98 -22.70 -20.87
CA LYS A 34 8.38 -24.04 -20.81
C LYS A 34 6.84 -23.93 -20.90
N ASN A 35 6.20 -24.89 -21.56
CA ASN A 35 4.73 -24.92 -21.68
C ASN A 35 4.01 -24.89 -20.31
N ASN A 36 4.59 -25.50 -19.30
CA ASN A 36 3.98 -25.60 -17.96
C ASN A 36 4.44 -24.56 -16.95
N SER A 37 5.36 -23.65 -17.33
CA SER A 37 5.82 -22.61 -16.40
C SER A 37 4.71 -21.63 -16.05
N ILE A 38 4.72 -21.18 -14.80
CA ILE A 38 3.86 -20.09 -14.33
C ILE A 38 4.53 -18.77 -14.69
N ILE A 39 3.77 -17.80 -15.13
CA ILE A 39 4.23 -16.44 -15.38
C ILE A 39 3.44 -15.49 -14.48
N SER A 40 4.10 -14.55 -13.85
CA SER A 40 3.41 -13.53 -13.09
C SER A 40 3.98 -12.14 -13.33
N SER A 41 3.13 -11.13 -13.21
CA SER A 41 3.54 -9.72 -13.17
C SER A 41 3.55 -9.22 -11.72
N ASN A 42 4.54 -8.40 -11.37
CA ASN A 42 4.58 -7.69 -10.10
C ASN A 42 3.97 -6.27 -10.23
N THR A 43 3.02 -6.08 -11.12
CA THR A 43 2.30 -4.81 -11.27
C THR A 43 1.52 -4.48 -10.00
N SER A 44 1.36 -3.18 -9.73
CA SER A 44 0.51 -2.69 -8.63
C SER A 44 -0.77 -2.01 -9.13
N THR A 45 -0.87 -1.75 -10.45
CA THR A 45 -1.92 -0.88 -11.00
C THR A 45 -2.53 -1.37 -12.30
N ILE A 46 -1.79 -2.12 -13.14
CA ILE A 46 -2.31 -2.53 -14.44
C ILE A 46 -3.17 -3.80 -14.28
N PRO A 47 -4.45 -3.76 -14.67
CA PRO A 47 -5.34 -4.91 -14.56
C PRO A 47 -4.82 -6.14 -15.30
N LEU A 48 -5.06 -7.33 -14.72
CA LEU A 48 -4.67 -8.63 -15.28
C LEU A 48 -5.23 -8.85 -16.69
N LYS A 49 -6.49 -8.42 -16.92
CA LYS A 49 -7.14 -8.47 -18.23
C LYS A 49 -6.37 -7.67 -19.29
N ILE A 50 -5.85 -6.50 -18.93
CA ILE A 50 -5.08 -5.65 -19.84
C ILE A 50 -3.70 -6.28 -20.11
N LEU A 51 -3.04 -6.77 -19.06
CA LEU A 51 -1.74 -7.44 -19.20
C LEU A 51 -1.83 -8.66 -20.12
N SER A 52 -2.87 -9.47 -19.98
CA SER A 52 -3.05 -10.73 -20.72
C SER A 52 -3.70 -10.58 -22.09
N ALA A 53 -4.08 -9.37 -22.52
CA ALA A 53 -4.89 -9.15 -23.74
C ALA A 53 -4.30 -9.78 -25.02
N ASN A 54 -2.97 -9.78 -25.15
CA ASN A 54 -2.26 -10.29 -26.35
C ASN A 54 -1.67 -11.70 -26.14
N MET A 55 -2.00 -12.39 -25.07
CA MET A 55 -1.49 -13.72 -24.76
C MET A 55 -2.34 -14.80 -25.42
N SER A 56 -1.73 -15.94 -25.78
CA SER A 56 -2.48 -17.15 -26.13
C SER A 56 -3.28 -17.67 -24.94
N ASP A 57 -4.37 -18.39 -25.21
CA ASP A 57 -5.22 -18.98 -24.17
C ASP A 57 -4.42 -19.94 -23.27
N GLU A 58 -3.44 -20.63 -23.82
CA GLU A 58 -2.55 -21.51 -23.06
C GLU A 58 -1.68 -20.70 -22.10
N MET A 59 -1.13 -19.54 -22.51
CA MET A 59 -0.35 -18.68 -21.63
C MET A 59 -1.22 -18.01 -20.56
N LYS A 60 -2.44 -17.57 -20.90
CA LYS A 60 -3.38 -16.96 -19.94
C LYS A 60 -3.68 -17.89 -18.77
N LYS A 61 -3.87 -19.19 -19.02
CA LYS A 61 -4.10 -20.19 -17.96
C LYS A 61 -3.00 -20.22 -16.92
N ASN A 62 -1.78 -19.85 -17.32
CA ASN A 62 -0.59 -19.88 -16.48
C ASN A 62 -0.12 -18.49 -16.03
N PHE A 63 -0.90 -17.43 -16.32
CA PHE A 63 -0.51 -16.04 -16.05
C PHE A 63 -1.38 -15.43 -14.95
N CYS A 64 -0.74 -14.89 -13.91
CA CYS A 64 -1.40 -14.20 -12.81
C CYS A 64 -0.62 -12.94 -12.42
N ILE A 65 -1.12 -12.17 -11.44
CA ILE A 65 -0.31 -11.15 -10.77
C ILE A 65 0.20 -11.74 -9.46
N THR A 66 1.45 -11.47 -9.12
CA THR A 66 2.03 -11.68 -7.78
C THR A 66 2.54 -10.36 -7.27
N HIS A 67 1.70 -9.69 -6.49
CA HIS A 67 2.00 -8.35 -5.98
C HIS A 67 2.75 -8.42 -4.66
N PHE A 68 4.06 -8.19 -4.72
CA PHE A 68 4.95 -8.12 -3.57
C PHE A 68 5.02 -6.71 -3.01
N PHE A 69 4.97 -6.57 -1.70
CA PHE A 69 5.15 -5.28 -1.04
C PHE A 69 6.61 -4.99 -0.72
N ASN A 70 7.04 -3.76 -0.93
CA ASN A 70 8.39 -3.33 -0.62
C ASN A 70 8.55 -2.94 0.86
N PRO A 71 9.65 -3.33 1.50
CA PRO A 71 10.76 -4.15 1.02
C PRO A 71 10.38 -5.64 1.02
N VAL A 72 10.50 -6.30 -0.14
CA VAL A 72 10.05 -7.68 -0.37
C VAL A 72 10.52 -8.67 0.68
N ARG A 73 11.75 -8.50 1.18
CA ARG A 73 12.34 -9.39 2.20
C ARG A 73 11.62 -9.33 3.56
N TYR A 74 11.01 -8.20 3.90
CA TYR A 74 10.46 -7.95 5.23
C TYR A 74 8.93 -7.95 5.26
N MET A 75 8.31 -7.61 4.15
CA MET A 75 6.86 -7.60 4.03
C MET A 75 6.34 -9.02 3.84
N ALA A 76 5.49 -9.47 4.77
CA ALA A 76 4.95 -10.83 4.73
C ALA A 76 3.88 -11.00 3.65
N LEU A 77 3.04 -9.98 3.42
CA LEU A 77 1.93 -10.05 2.50
C LEU A 77 2.38 -10.26 1.04
N LEU A 78 1.72 -11.21 0.38
CA LEU A 78 1.77 -11.43 -1.07
C LEU A 78 0.35 -11.61 -1.59
N GLU A 79 -0.07 -10.75 -2.49
CA GLU A 79 -1.34 -10.88 -3.19
C GLU A 79 -1.17 -11.64 -4.50
N ILE A 80 -1.96 -12.67 -4.72
CA ILE A 80 -2.08 -13.34 -6.02
C ILE A 80 -3.42 -12.94 -6.62
N VAL A 81 -3.38 -12.24 -7.76
CA VAL A 81 -4.57 -11.82 -8.50
C VAL A 81 -4.82 -12.79 -9.62
N THR A 82 -6.03 -13.29 -9.70
CA THR A 82 -6.43 -14.30 -10.67
C THR A 82 -7.72 -13.92 -11.39
N GLU A 83 -7.97 -14.58 -12.51
CA GLU A 83 -9.19 -14.50 -13.29
C GLU A 83 -9.74 -15.93 -13.58
N GLU A 84 -10.95 -16.04 -14.07
CA GLU A 84 -11.62 -17.31 -14.34
C GLU A 84 -10.88 -18.23 -15.33
N PHE A 85 -10.03 -17.66 -16.18
CA PHE A 85 -9.24 -18.44 -17.13
C PHE A 85 -8.01 -19.13 -16.51
N ASN A 86 -7.62 -18.80 -15.27
CA ASN A 86 -6.44 -19.38 -14.65
C ASN A 86 -6.62 -20.85 -14.27
N ASP A 87 -5.55 -21.62 -14.43
CA ASP A 87 -5.44 -22.98 -13.95
C ASP A 87 -5.31 -23.00 -12.42
N ILE A 88 -6.39 -23.39 -11.75
CA ILE A 88 -6.47 -23.34 -10.28
C ILE A 88 -5.44 -24.24 -9.59
N GLU A 89 -5.06 -25.36 -10.22
CA GLU A 89 -4.04 -26.26 -9.64
C GLU A 89 -2.66 -25.56 -9.62
N LYS A 90 -2.34 -24.85 -10.68
CA LYS A 90 -1.09 -24.07 -10.77
C LYS A 90 -1.08 -22.88 -9.82
N ILE A 91 -2.21 -22.18 -9.68
CA ILE A 91 -2.33 -21.10 -8.71
C ILE A 91 -2.15 -21.62 -7.28
N ASN A 92 -2.75 -22.77 -6.94
CA ASN A 92 -2.58 -23.39 -5.63
C ASN A 92 -1.12 -23.84 -5.38
N LEU A 93 -0.45 -24.39 -6.40
CA LEU A 93 0.97 -24.76 -6.33
C LEU A 93 1.84 -23.51 -6.08
N LEU A 94 1.58 -22.41 -6.80
CA LEU A 94 2.29 -21.16 -6.61
C LEU A 94 2.07 -20.59 -5.20
N LYS A 95 0.81 -20.59 -4.74
CA LYS A 95 0.44 -20.16 -3.38
C LYS A 95 1.22 -20.97 -2.36
N GLN A 96 1.19 -22.29 -2.44
CA GLN A 96 1.90 -23.17 -1.51
C GLN A 96 3.41 -22.91 -1.53
N PHE A 97 4.01 -22.75 -2.70
CA PHE A 97 5.44 -22.42 -2.82
C PHE A 97 5.78 -21.10 -2.15
N CYS A 98 4.97 -20.05 -2.39
CA CYS A 98 5.22 -18.74 -1.80
C CYS A 98 5.05 -18.74 -0.27
N ASP A 99 4.11 -19.48 0.25
CA ASP A 99 3.88 -19.64 1.69
C ASP A 99 5.03 -20.47 2.33
N GLU A 100 5.21 -21.70 1.89
CA GLU A 100 6.15 -22.65 2.54
C GLU A 100 7.62 -22.33 2.29
N LYS A 101 7.98 -21.84 1.09
CA LYS A 101 9.39 -21.64 0.69
C LYS A 101 9.84 -20.20 0.80
N LEU A 102 8.94 -19.24 0.55
CA LEU A 102 9.27 -17.82 0.65
C LEU A 102 8.80 -17.19 1.97
N GLY A 103 8.01 -17.91 2.78
CA GLY A 103 7.49 -17.44 4.07
C GLY A 103 6.55 -16.25 3.92
N LYS A 104 5.71 -16.26 2.87
CA LYS A 104 4.73 -15.21 2.61
C LYS A 104 3.36 -15.57 3.16
N GLY A 105 2.66 -14.59 3.73
CA GLY A 105 1.21 -14.68 3.92
C GLY A 105 0.52 -14.44 2.59
N VAL A 106 0.06 -15.51 1.94
CA VAL A 106 -0.45 -15.45 0.56
C VAL A 106 -1.96 -15.42 0.55
N ILE A 107 -2.52 -14.35 -0.02
CA ILE A 107 -3.95 -14.19 -0.23
C ILE A 107 -4.29 -14.21 -1.72
N ILE A 108 -5.51 -14.65 -2.04
CA ILE A 108 -6.05 -14.59 -3.40
C ILE A 108 -7.06 -13.45 -3.46
N CYS A 109 -6.88 -12.55 -4.40
CA CYS A 109 -7.79 -11.43 -4.58
C CYS A 109 -8.23 -11.25 -6.04
N ASN A 110 -9.32 -10.51 -6.21
CA ASN A 110 -9.87 -10.18 -7.51
C ASN A 110 -9.06 -9.07 -8.19
N ASP A 111 -9.16 -8.99 -9.51
CA ASP A 111 -8.53 -7.94 -10.32
C ASP A 111 -9.28 -6.60 -10.18
N THR A 112 -9.06 -5.92 -9.06
CA THR A 112 -9.67 -4.63 -8.72
C THR A 112 -8.60 -3.57 -8.45
N PRO A 113 -8.87 -2.28 -8.65
CA PRO A 113 -7.89 -1.21 -8.43
C PRO A 113 -7.30 -1.25 -7.01
N GLY A 114 -5.98 -1.40 -6.93
CA GLY A 114 -5.23 -1.45 -5.67
C GLY A 114 -5.33 -2.78 -4.92
N PHE A 115 -5.97 -3.78 -5.46
CA PHE A 115 -6.20 -5.11 -4.87
C PHE A 115 -6.79 -5.00 -3.44
N ILE A 116 -6.26 -5.70 -2.45
CA ILE A 116 -6.70 -5.57 -1.05
C ILE A 116 -5.79 -4.62 -0.27
N GLY A 117 -4.48 -4.91 -0.26
CA GLY A 117 -3.53 -4.24 0.62
C GLY A 117 -3.36 -2.75 0.31
N ASN A 118 -3.16 -2.39 -0.96
CA ASN A 118 -3.08 -0.98 -1.34
C ASN A 118 -4.42 -0.27 -1.16
N ARG A 119 -5.54 -0.94 -1.48
CA ARG A 119 -6.88 -0.37 -1.34
C ARG A 119 -7.18 0.04 0.09
N ILE A 120 -7.00 -0.88 1.04
CA ILE A 120 -7.27 -0.64 2.46
C ILE A 120 -6.17 0.23 3.07
N GLY A 121 -4.89 -0.03 2.73
CA GLY A 121 -3.76 0.71 3.27
C GLY A 121 -3.81 2.19 2.92
N VAL A 122 -4.05 2.54 1.65
CA VAL A 122 -4.17 3.95 1.21
C VAL A 122 -5.41 4.61 1.83
N TYR A 123 -6.54 3.89 1.92
CA TYR A 123 -7.72 4.38 2.63
C TYR A 123 -7.41 4.69 4.08
N ALA A 124 -6.76 3.77 4.81
CA ALA A 124 -6.40 3.95 6.20
C ALA A 124 -5.46 5.16 6.40
N MET A 125 -4.47 5.30 5.52
CA MET A 125 -3.56 6.44 5.52
C MET A 125 -4.31 7.76 5.32
N GLN A 126 -5.24 7.80 4.38
CA GLN A 126 -6.02 9.00 4.08
C GLN A 126 -6.99 9.35 5.21
N VAL A 127 -7.65 8.36 5.80
CA VAL A 127 -8.48 8.54 7.01
C VAL A 127 -7.66 9.11 8.16
N ALA A 128 -6.48 8.53 8.44
CA ALA A 128 -5.64 8.99 9.53
C ALA A 128 -5.19 10.44 9.34
N MET A 129 -4.82 10.83 8.12
CA MET A 129 -4.45 12.21 7.80
C MET A 129 -5.64 13.15 7.97
N THR A 130 -6.79 12.87 7.35
CA THR A 130 -7.96 13.74 7.41
C THR A 130 -8.51 13.90 8.83
N GLU A 131 -8.53 12.82 9.62
CA GLU A 131 -8.94 12.90 11.02
C GLU A 131 -7.93 13.69 11.88
N ALA A 132 -6.63 13.64 11.59
CA ALA A 132 -5.64 14.45 12.29
C ALA A 132 -5.90 15.95 12.08
N PHE A 133 -6.17 16.38 10.83
CA PHE A 133 -6.56 17.76 10.55
C PHE A 133 -7.87 18.15 11.27
N LYS A 134 -8.89 17.30 11.16
CA LYS A 134 -10.21 17.56 11.75
C LYS A 134 -10.18 17.67 13.28
N MET A 135 -9.40 16.82 13.93
CA MET A 135 -9.32 16.74 15.40
C MET A 135 -8.17 17.58 15.97
N LYS A 136 -7.46 18.33 15.12
CA LYS A 136 -6.30 19.16 15.51
C LYS A 136 -5.23 18.36 16.26
N ILE A 137 -4.98 17.14 15.79
CA ILE A 137 -3.90 16.27 16.27
C ILE A 137 -2.62 16.68 15.55
N SER A 138 -1.51 16.87 16.31
CA SER A 138 -0.22 17.16 15.66
C SER A 138 0.31 15.93 14.91
N ILE A 139 1.25 16.14 13.98
CA ILE A 139 1.80 15.01 13.22
C ILE A 139 2.53 14.02 14.12
N GLU A 140 3.20 14.48 15.17
CA GLU A 140 3.90 13.63 16.13
C GLU A 140 2.90 12.82 16.99
N GLU A 141 1.78 13.42 17.36
CA GLU A 141 0.70 12.75 18.07
C GLU A 141 0.04 11.69 17.19
N ALA A 142 -0.26 12.05 15.95
CA ALA A 142 -0.83 11.12 14.96
C ALA A 142 0.09 9.93 14.70
N ASP A 143 1.39 10.16 14.51
CA ASP A 143 2.38 9.11 14.29
C ASP A 143 2.58 8.23 15.55
N ALA A 144 2.47 8.82 16.73
CA ALA A 144 2.53 8.05 17.97
C ALA A 144 1.33 7.10 18.13
N VAL A 145 0.13 7.55 17.75
CA VAL A 145 -1.11 6.75 17.80
C VAL A 145 -1.17 5.76 16.64
N PHE A 146 -1.07 6.24 15.40
CA PHE A 146 -1.12 5.44 14.17
C PHE A 146 0.25 4.84 13.83
N GLY A 147 0.85 4.18 14.78
CA GLY A 147 2.13 3.51 14.68
C GLY A 147 2.05 2.16 15.36
N ARG A 148 3.06 1.81 16.15
CA ARG A 148 3.11 0.54 16.86
C ARG A 148 1.84 0.19 17.66
N PRO A 149 1.14 1.15 18.32
CA PRO A 149 -0.09 0.86 19.04
C PRO A 149 -1.22 0.28 18.19
N MET A 150 -1.21 0.58 16.90
CA MET A 150 -2.21 0.08 15.94
C MET A 150 -1.64 -1.01 15.00
N GLY A 151 -0.50 -1.62 15.36
CA GLY A 151 0.14 -2.66 14.52
C GLY A 151 0.87 -2.12 13.29
N ILE A 152 1.01 -0.80 13.18
CA ILE A 152 1.64 -0.12 12.04
C ILE A 152 3.14 0.11 12.34
N PRO A 153 4.03 0.21 11.33
CA PRO A 153 5.42 0.53 11.54
C PRO A 153 5.65 1.80 12.37
N LYS A 154 6.78 1.85 13.08
CA LYS A 154 7.16 2.99 13.96
C LYS A 154 7.15 4.36 13.26
N THR A 155 7.19 4.39 11.94
CA THR A 155 7.12 5.63 11.16
C THR A 155 5.85 6.43 11.42
N GLY A 156 4.78 5.74 11.84
CA GLY A 156 3.46 6.35 11.88
C GLY A 156 2.95 6.69 10.47
N ILE A 157 1.95 7.56 10.39
CA ILE A 157 1.29 7.93 9.14
C ILE A 157 2.06 9.01 8.37
N PHE A 158 2.41 10.12 9.01
CA PHE A 158 3.09 11.24 8.35
C PHE A 158 4.54 10.89 7.99
N GLY A 159 5.22 10.16 8.88
CA GLY A 159 6.54 9.62 8.57
C GLY A 159 6.53 8.58 7.46
N LEU A 160 5.40 7.87 7.23
CA LEU A 160 5.22 6.93 6.13
C LEU A 160 4.98 7.68 4.81
N TYR A 161 4.18 8.74 4.81
CA TYR A 161 4.06 9.64 3.64
C TYR A 161 5.40 10.20 3.21
N ASP A 162 6.23 10.64 4.16
CA ASP A 162 7.58 11.13 3.87
C ASP A 162 8.51 10.04 3.33
N LEU A 163 8.32 8.80 3.75
CA LEU A 163 9.11 7.66 3.29
C LEU A 163 8.75 7.25 1.86
N ILE A 164 7.45 7.16 1.55
CA ILE A 164 6.94 6.78 0.24
C ILE A 164 7.19 7.91 -0.78
N GLY A 165 6.91 9.12 -0.37
CA GLY A 165 6.87 10.35 -1.18
C GLY A 165 5.46 10.91 -1.22
N ILE A 166 5.32 12.17 -0.77
CA ILE A 166 4.04 12.87 -0.69
C ILE A 166 3.43 13.04 -2.10
N ASP A 167 4.27 13.34 -3.09
CA ASP A 167 3.94 13.45 -4.51
C ASP A 167 3.44 12.12 -5.08
N LEU A 168 4.15 11.02 -4.81
CA LEU A 168 3.74 9.69 -5.25
C LEU A 168 2.38 9.30 -4.64
N MET A 169 2.18 9.58 -3.36
CA MET A 169 0.90 9.31 -2.70
C MET A 169 -0.24 10.15 -3.27
N ALA A 170 0.02 11.40 -3.63
CA ALA A 170 -0.97 12.24 -4.31
C ALA A 170 -1.36 11.68 -5.69
N ASP A 171 -0.41 11.11 -6.43
CA ASP A 171 -0.68 10.47 -7.72
C ASP A 171 -1.48 9.16 -7.55
N VAL A 172 -1.16 8.36 -6.53
CA VAL A 172 -1.95 7.16 -6.18
C VAL A 172 -3.39 7.53 -5.82
N LEU A 173 -3.61 8.60 -5.04
CA LEU A 173 -4.94 9.08 -4.71
C LEU A 173 -5.72 9.51 -5.95
N LYS A 174 -5.09 10.26 -6.87
CA LYS A 174 -5.71 10.67 -8.14
C LYS A 174 -6.09 9.46 -9.00
N SER A 175 -5.23 8.43 -9.05
CA SER A 175 -5.52 7.19 -9.77
C SER A 175 -6.76 6.50 -9.18
N PHE A 176 -6.83 6.34 -7.86
CA PHE A 176 -7.99 5.74 -7.21
C PHE A 176 -9.27 6.55 -7.40
N ILE A 177 -9.22 7.87 -7.28
CA ILE A 177 -10.38 8.74 -7.56
C ILE A 177 -10.92 8.54 -8.98
N LYS A 178 -10.02 8.32 -9.96
CA LYS A 178 -10.40 8.11 -11.36
C LYS A 178 -10.94 6.71 -11.64
N GLU A 179 -10.39 5.69 -11.00
CA GLU A 179 -10.63 4.27 -11.32
C GLU A 179 -11.75 3.66 -10.49
N LEU A 180 -11.98 4.16 -9.27
CA LEU A 180 -12.99 3.61 -8.37
C LEU A 180 -14.41 4.06 -8.76
N PRO A 181 -15.41 3.20 -8.52
CA PRO A 181 -16.82 3.57 -8.66
C PRO A 181 -17.14 4.84 -7.88
N LYS A 182 -18.06 5.66 -8.40
CA LYS A 182 -18.42 6.94 -7.76
C LYS A 182 -19.03 6.77 -6.37
N GLU A 183 -19.63 5.62 -6.13
CA GLU A 183 -20.28 5.24 -4.88
C GLU A 183 -19.28 4.71 -3.83
N ASP A 184 -18.02 4.53 -4.23
CA ASP A 184 -16.99 4.01 -3.32
C ASP A 184 -16.73 4.99 -2.18
N PRO A 185 -16.81 4.55 -0.91
CA PRO A 185 -16.54 5.40 0.26
C PRO A 185 -15.13 6.02 0.27
N PHE A 186 -14.22 5.54 -0.58
CA PHE A 186 -12.90 6.15 -0.75
C PHE A 186 -12.99 7.62 -1.14
N HIS A 187 -13.98 8.00 -1.94
CA HIS A 187 -14.19 9.39 -2.37
C HIS A 187 -14.49 10.35 -1.21
N GLU A 188 -15.06 9.85 -0.10
CA GLU A 188 -15.36 10.68 1.07
C GLU A 188 -14.08 11.15 1.78
N VAL A 189 -13.00 10.35 1.70
CA VAL A 189 -11.75 10.61 2.40
C VAL A 189 -10.63 11.12 1.48
N ALA A 190 -10.75 10.89 0.19
CA ALA A 190 -9.78 11.31 -0.82
C ALA A 190 -9.94 12.81 -1.16
N GLN A 191 -9.78 13.66 -0.15
CA GLN A 191 -9.91 15.11 -0.30
C GLN A 191 -8.55 15.74 -0.59
N GLU A 192 -8.56 16.79 -1.40
CA GLU A 192 -7.37 17.61 -1.59
C GLU A 192 -7.11 18.46 -0.33
N ILE A 193 -5.89 18.34 0.19
CA ILE A 193 -5.45 19.05 1.39
C ILE A 193 -4.49 20.18 0.96
N PRO A 194 -4.85 21.46 1.11
CA PRO A 194 -4.04 22.58 0.62
C PRO A 194 -2.59 22.58 1.11
N LEU A 195 -2.35 22.14 2.36
CA LEU A 195 -1.00 22.00 2.90
C LEU A 195 -0.18 20.97 2.12
N VAL A 196 -0.79 19.84 1.73
CA VAL A 196 -0.13 18.78 0.96
C VAL A 196 0.24 19.28 -0.43
N THR A 197 -0.69 19.97 -1.11
CA THR A 197 -0.44 20.60 -2.41
C THR A 197 0.73 21.59 -2.33
N LYS A 198 0.73 22.47 -1.32
CA LYS A 198 1.81 23.45 -1.08
C LYS A 198 3.17 22.77 -0.83
N LEU A 199 3.20 21.67 -0.06
CA LEU A 199 4.44 20.91 0.17
C LEU A 199 5.01 20.38 -1.14
N ILE A 200 4.18 19.78 -1.99
CA ILE A 200 4.59 19.25 -3.30
C ILE A 200 5.13 20.38 -4.20
N GLU A 201 4.39 21.47 -4.36
CA GLU A 201 4.76 22.62 -5.20
C GLU A 201 6.08 23.27 -4.76
N THR A 202 6.38 23.26 -3.48
CA THR A 202 7.61 23.83 -2.93
C THR A 202 8.78 22.86 -2.84
N GLY A 203 8.58 21.60 -3.28
CA GLY A 203 9.58 20.54 -3.32
C GLY A 203 9.83 19.84 -1.98
N TYR A 204 8.88 19.94 -1.05
CA TYR A 204 8.87 19.17 0.20
C TYR A 204 8.08 17.88 -0.02
N THR A 205 8.65 16.97 -0.80
CA THR A 205 7.99 15.72 -1.24
C THR A 205 8.33 14.52 -0.35
N GLY A 206 8.92 14.74 0.81
CA GLY A 206 9.35 13.70 1.74
C GLY A 206 10.88 13.51 1.77
N ARG A 207 11.34 12.34 2.18
CA ARG A 207 12.77 12.04 2.39
C ARG A 207 13.64 12.17 1.13
N LYS A 208 13.04 12.04 -0.04
CA LYS A 208 13.72 12.20 -1.34
C LYS A 208 13.87 13.66 -1.77
N GLY A 209 13.05 14.55 -1.18
CA GLY A 209 13.04 15.98 -1.46
C GLY A 209 13.78 16.81 -0.40
N LYS A 210 13.30 18.03 -0.20
CA LYS A 210 13.84 18.96 0.83
C LYS A 210 13.43 18.59 2.26
N GLY A 211 12.60 17.60 2.44
CA GLY A 211 11.84 17.16 3.60
C GLY A 211 10.38 16.97 3.19
N GLY A 212 9.49 16.82 4.13
CA GLY A 212 8.06 16.68 3.95
C GLY A 212 7.31 17.16 5.19
N PHE A 213 6.46 16.32 5.76
CA PHE A 213 5.86 16.57 7.07
C PHE A 213 6.93 16.71 8.17
N TYR A 214 8.01 15.95 8.03
CA TYR A 214 9.23 16.12 8.80
C TYR A 214 10.37 16.59 7.90
N ARG A 215 11.25 17.41 8.47
CA ARG A 215 12.49 17.80 7.79
C ARG A 215 13.65 17.84 8.77
N MET A 216 14.86 17.67 8.23
CA MET A 216 16.09 17.83 9.01
C MET A 216 16.64 19.23 8.82
N ASN A 217 16.51 20.08 9.83
CA ASN A 217 17.15 21.39 9.85
C ASN A 217 18.62 21.25 10.27
N LYS A 218 19.50 21.90 9.53
CA LYS A 218 20.98 21.90 9.75
C LYS A 218 21.48 23.29 10.07
N SER A 219 20.70 24.15 10.70
CA SER A 219 21.17 25.46 11.14
C SER A 219 22.11 25.33 12.35
N ASP A 220 23.10 26.23 12.44
CA ASP A 220 24.06 26.36 13.55
C ASP A 220 24.90 25.11 13.88
N GLY A 221 25.19 24.28 12.87
CA GLY A 221 26.01 23.07 13.02
C GLY A 221 25.34 21.91 13.76
N LYS A 222 24.10 22.09 14.20
CA LYS A 222 23.27 21.03 14.82
C LYS A 222 22.22 20.51 13.85
N LYS A 223 21.98 19.20 13.92
CA LYS A 223 20.87 18.57 13.19
C LYS A 223 19.66 18.50 14.11
N VAL A 224 18.60 19.21 13.76
CA VAL A 224 17.32 19.21 14.47
C VAL A 224 16.25 18.64 13.57
N LEU A 225 15.58 17.59 14.03
CA LEU A 225 14.37 17.11 13.36
C LEU A 225 13.24 18.09 13.66
N GLU A 226 12.62 18.61 12.62
CA GLU A 226 11.46 19.48 12.70
C GLU A 226 10.23 18.79 12.15
N ALA A 227 9.08 19.16 12.69
CA ALA A 227 7.75 18.71 12.31
C ALA A 227 6.93 19.91 11.85
N ILE A 228 6.08 19.76 10.84
CA ILE A 228 5.22 20.83 10.37
C ILE A 228 3.95 20.90 11.23
N ASN A 229 3.53 22.11 11.57
CA ASN A 229 2.22 22.33 12.17
C ASN A 229 1.14 22.28 11.08
N LEU A 230 0.14 21.41 11.25
CA LEU A 230 -0.91 21.18 10.24
C LEU A 230 -1.83 22.40 10.03
N GLU A 231 -1.96 23.29 11.03
CA GLU A 231 -2.82 24.49 10.93
C GLU A 231 -2.07 25.67 10.29
N THR A 232 -0.81 25.91 10.71
CA THR A 232 -0.06 27.09 10.28
C THR A 232 0.86 26.81 9.07
N GLY A 233 1.24 25.57 8.85
CA GLY A 233 2.23 25.19 7.85
C GLY A 233 3.68 25.59 8.23
N GLU A 234 3.93 25.97 9.48
CA GLU A 234 5.25 26.31 9.98
C GLU A 234 5.94 25.12 10.63
N TYR A 235 7.27 25.06 10.51
CA TYR A 235 8.07 24.01 11.13
C TYR A 235 8.49 24.40 12.54
N HIS A 236 8.46 23.42 13.45
CA HIS A 236 8.95 23.52 14.82
C HIS A 236 9.79 22.29 15.18
N PRO A 237 10.67 22.37 16.19
CA PRO A 237 11.41 21.20 16.67
C PRO A 237 10.45 20.06 17.03
N SER A 238 10.67 18.89 16.44
CA SER A 238 9.81 17.72 16.64
C SER A 238 9.85 17.23 18.07
N GLN A 239 8.69 16.89 18.62
CA GLN A 239 8.50 16.45 19.99
C GLN A 239 8.21 14.94 20.06
N LYS A 240 8.80 14.29 21.05
CA LYS A 240 8.50 12.88 21.31
C LYS A 240 7.22 12.77 22.14
N ILE A 241 6.20 12.15 21.58
CA ILE A 241 4.94 11.90 22.28
C ILE A 241 5.03 10.60 23.07
N ASN A 242 4.64 10.65 24.35
CA ASN A 242 4.54 9.49 25.21
C ASN A 242 3.05 9.20 25.49
N LEU A 243 2.56 8.08 24.95
CA LEU A 243 1.17 7.66 25.17
C LEU A 243 0.94 6.93 26.51
N GLY A 244 2.00 6.70 27.29
CA GLY A 244 1.90 6.08 28.60
C GLY A 244 1.71 4.56 28.61
N PHE A 245 1.97 3.86 27.50
CA PHE A 245 1.78 2.41 27.41
C PHE A 245 2.98 1.56 27.86
N GLY A 246 4.13 2.18 28.20
CA GLY A 246 5.39 1.47 28.43
C GLY A 246 5.83 0.66 27.19
N ASP A 247 6.42 -0.53 27.43
CA ASP A 247 6.93 -1.37 26.32
C ASP A 247 5.84 -2.27 25.69
N LYS A 248 4.68 -2.40 26.32
CA LYS A 248 3.55 -3.21 25.83
C LYS A 248 2.51 -2.33 25.15
N ILE A 249 2.45 -2.47 23.87
CA ILE A 249 1.47 -1.82 23.02
C ILE A 249 0.18 -2.66 23.05
N ASP A 250 -0.95 -2.04 23.35
CA ASP A 250 -2.24 -2.69 23.46
C ASP A 250 -3.31 -1.81 22.81
N ILE A 251 -3.76 -2.23 21.64
CA ILE A 251 -4.79 -1.53 20.88
C ILE A 251 -6.09 -1.39 21.68
N ASN A 252 -6.45 -2.38 22.52
CA ASN A 252 -7.65 -2.34 23.34
C ASN A 252 -7.55 -1.22 24.38
N LYS A 253 -6.39 -1.05 25.00
CA LYS A 253 -6.16 0.07 25.93
C LYS A 253 -6.19 1.40 25.20
N LEU A 254 -5.68 1.47 23.99
CA LEU A 254 -5.68 2.70 23.19
C LEU A 254 -7.12 3.15 22.88
N ILE A 255 -7.96 2.24 22.35
CA ILE A 255 -9.34 2.58 21.97
C ILE A 255 -10.27 2.82 23.17
N GLN A 256 -9.91 2.35 24.37
CA GLN A 256 -10.66 2.61 25.60
C GLN A 256 -10.34 3.96 26.25
N ARG A 257 -9.31 4.66 25.79
CA ARG A 257 -8.98 6.00 26.31
C ARG A 257 -10.13 6.98 26.04
N LYS A 258 -10.35 7.85 27.01
CA LYS A 258 -11.38 8.94 26.94
C LYS A 258 -10.75 10.29 26.60
N ASP A 259 -9.60 10.28 25.92
CA ASP A 259 -8.91 11.48 25.45
C ASP A 259 -8.84 11.52 23.91
N LYS A 260 -8.30 12.62 23.38
CA LYS A 260 -8.16 12.83 21.94
C LYS A 260 -7.44 11.70 21.21
N TYR A 261 -6.52 10.98 21.87
CA TYR A 261 -5.77 9.86 21.26
C TYR A 261 -6.64 8.63 21.09
N GLY A 262 -7.45 8.30 22.11
CA GLY A 262 -8.43 7.21 22.02
C GLY A 262 -9.52 7.49 21.00
N GLU A 263 -10.03 8.72 20.95
CA GLU A 263 -11.03 9.15 19.95
C GLU A 263 -10.49 9.09 18.54
N TYR A 264 -9.25 9.54 18.33
CA TYR A 264 -8.57 9.49 17.04
C TYR A 264 -8.37 8.04 16.57
N ALA A 265 -7.81 7.18 17.40
CA ALA A 265 -7.62 5.76 17.10
C ALA A 265 -8.94 5.05 16.78
N LYS A 266 -9.98 5.28 17.59
CA LYS A 266 -11.31 4.70 17.40
C LYS A 266 -11.96 5.16 16.10
N SER A 267 -11.83 6.45 15.75
CA SER A 267 -12.35 6.99 14.50
C SER A 267 -11.73 6.31 13.30
N ILE A 268 -10.40 6.17 13.28
CA ILE A 268 -9.67 5.51 12.19
C ILE A 268 -10.09 4.05 12.06
N LEU A 269 -10.00 3.28 13.14
CA LEU A 269 -10.33 1.85 13.13
C LEU A 269 -11.77 1.60 12.66
N THR A 270 -12.73 2.40 13.17
CA THR A 270 -14.12 2.26 12.76
C THR A 270 -14.31 2.47 11.26
N LYS A 271 -13.66 3.48 10.69
CA LYS A 271 -13.76 3.78 9.25
C LYS A 271 -13.06 2.71 8.42
N VAL A 272 -11.87 2.29 8.82
CA VAL A 272 -11.10 1.26 8.09
C VAL A 272 -11.83 -0.08 8.10
N ILE A 273 -12.36 -0.52 9.25
CA ILE A 273 -13.12 -1.78 9.34
C ILE A 273 -14.40 -1.70 8.49
N ARG A 274 -15.12 -0.57 8.52
CA ARG A 274 -16.29 -0.38 7.66
C ARG A 274 -15.95 -0.43 6.19
N TYR A 275 -14.83 0.16 5.80
CA TYR A 275 -14.38 0.13 4.41
C TYR A 275 -13.96 -1.28 4.00
N ALA A 276 -13.19 -1.97 4.82
CA ALA A 276 -12.81 -3.37 4.58
C ALA A 276 -14.06 -4.27 4.39
N ALA A 277 -15.08 -4.09 5.24
CA ALA A 277 -16.35 -4.83 5.10
C ALA A 277 -17.12 -4.45 3.82
N TYR A 278 -17.09 -3.17 3.41
CA TYR A 278 -17.72 -2.70 2.17
C TYR A 278 -17.10 -3.34 0.94
N LEU A 279 -15.80 -3.61 0.96
CA LEU A 279 -15.06 -4.18 -0.17
C LEU A 279 -15.39 -5.66 -0.46
N ILE A 280 -16.18 -6.34 0.40
CA ILE A 280 -16.66 -7.71 0.16
C ILE A 280 -17.96 -7.64 -0.67
N PRO A 281 -18.11 -8.40 -1.76
CA PRO A 281 -17.17 -9.42 -2.30
C PRO A 281 -16.20 -8.89 -3.37
N ASP A 282 -16.15 -7.59 -3.64
CA ASP A 282 -15.48 -7.02 -4.82
C ASP A 282 -14.00 -7.35 -4.88
N VAL A 283 -13.27 -7.20 -3.78
CA VAL A 283 -11.81 -7.44 -3.73
C VAL A 283 -11.47 -8.89 -3.39
N SER A 284 -12.30 -9.56 -2.61
CA SER A 284 -12.28 -10.99 -2.33
C SER A 284 -13.66 -11.46 -1.85
N SER A 285 -14.04 -12.68 -2.23
CA SER A 285 -15.27 -13.31 -1.74
C SER A 285 -15.16 -13.81 -0.29
N LYS A 286 -13.94 -13.83 0.27
CA LYS A 286 -13.66 -14.37 1.60
C LYS A 286 -13.18 -13.23 2.52
N TYR A 287 -13.92 -13.00 3.60
CA TYR A 287 -13.52 -12.01 4.60
C TYR A 287 -12.14 -12.29 5.23
N ILE A 288 -11.76 -13.58 5.32
CA ILE A 288 -10.48 -13.98 5.89
C ILE A 288 -9.28 -13.46 5.07
N ASP A 289 -9.41 -13.37 3.74
CA ASP A 289 -8.36 -12.83 2.90
C ASP A 289 -8.11 -11.32 3.19
N ILE A 290 -9.16 -10.63 3.64
CA ILE A 290 -9.07 -9.22 4.02
C ILE A 290 -8.47 -9.06 5.43
N ASP A 291 -8.80 -9.96 6.34
CA ASP A 291 -8.23 -9.97 7.69
C ASP A 291 -6.73 -10.32 7.68
N ASP A 292 -6.32 -11.18 6.75
CA ASP A 292 -4.94 -11.64 6.59
C ASP A 292 -4.07 -10.65 5.79
N ALA A 293 -4.67 -9.67 5.09
CA ALA A 293 -3.98 -8.65 4.30
C ALA A 293 -3.51 -7.48 5.17
#